data_b15940e8b33379dd69dd8be6936fb34b
#
_entry.id   b15940e8b33379dd69dd8be6936fb34b
#
_cell.length_a   1.000
_cell.length_b   1.000
_cell.length_c   1.000
_cell.angle_alpha   90.00
_cell.angle_beta   90.00
_cell.angle_gamma   90.00
#
_symmetry.space_group_name_H-M   'P 1'
#
loop_
_entity.id
_entity.type
_entity.pdbx_description
1 polymer ?
#
loop_
_entity_poly.entity_id
_entity_poly.type
_entity_poly.pdbx_seq_one_letter_code
_entity_poly.pdbx_strand_id
1 'polypeptide(L)'
;MGRSIKQSFDSLEDEINSIESLLVKEREIERNLYLEKESESQIIKVATFVDLRFVVGNTWRAEFQVNLSNKAKLWTKQGVPVFIQNQNESIYGNIYQWSDTKLIIQVRGDYEWEGEEYQIRKWFPESTYDLYNEIFKKVKDEKDSPSYKKLKWILGYSLGDKPIPPKQSKENSPLERIFSILDYGMVFGPPGTGKTTLLMQAVTEIKNRNQSVLTLCPTNFACDYIVELACQNGIRVVRLGNSTKIKENVLPYHIDHLIETHPDQKQIQNWTTELKVIQKKINSWKRKFGKEEREERNQLRKEAKFLLKTIRDAETNIRTRLLDANELIVSTFAGFGSEFKKGREFDYVFVDEATQSVDPGCYMALFSGKKTFFFGDPKQLGVNYSLPEHESFDSFLEKAIEHDSGERTIFLEKQFRMKPEILGFPNQSYYDNQVFTHPDLQFQNIDMMKEIFGSDSAILWIDTAGSDTLEETEGEELSFINETEITLIETLMEKGLPKESTTIISPYRGQVERLIQRANGRWYTQTIDSFQGRESEIVILSLVRSNPDGEIGFLMNPKRLNVALTRAKFHLILIGDSATLCGHKEFQDLYNYIETHGEIRSIYEFME
;
A
#
# COMPACT_ATOMS: atom_id res chain seq x y z
N MET A 1 16.64 -7.79 -21.06
CA MET A 1 16.96 -8.88 -20.10
C MET A 1 16.99 -8.31 -18.70
N GLY A 2 15.80 -8.13 -18.11
CA GLY A 2 15.65 -7.74 -16.70
C GLY A 2 15.38 -8.98 -15.87
N ARG A 3 16.37 -9.84 -15.69
CA ARG A 3 16.33 -10.85 -14.63
C ARG A 3 16.91 -10.18 -13.39
N SER A 4 16.12 -10.11 -12.31
CA SER A 4 16.65 -9.90 -10.96
C SER A 4 17.89 -10.82 -10.81
N ILE A 5 18.96 -10.28 -10.25
CA ILE A 5 20.15 -11.09 -10.00
C ILE A 5 19.74 -12.13 -8.96
N LYS A 6 19.70 -13.42 -9.34
CA LYS A 6 19.65 -14.50 -8.36
C LYS A 6 20.97 -14.43 -7.57
N GLN A 7 20.94 -13.72 -6.45
CA GLN A 7 22.08 -13.69 -5.55
C GLN A 7 21.97 -14.92 -4.64
N SER A 8 22.95 -15.80 -4.70
CA SER A 8 23.14 -16.85 -3.70
C SER A 8 23.98 -16.27 -2.56
N PHE A 9 23.46 -16.34 -1.36
CA PHE A 9 24.17 -15.94 -0.15
C PHE A 9 24.68 -17.18 0.58
N ASP A 10 25.86 -17.10 1.19
CA ASP A 10 26.47 -18.23 1.92
C ASP A 10 25.75 -18.49 3.26
N SER A 11 25.13 -17.47 3.83
CA SER A 11 24.39 -17.58 5.07
C SER A 11 23.20 -16.64 5.14
N LEU A 12 22.23 -16.94 6.04
CA LEU A 12 21.11 -16.04 6.33
C LEU A 12 21.59 -14.66 6.82
N GLU A 13 22.71 -14.61 7.54
CA GLU A 13 23.26 -13.32 8.01
C GLU A 13 23.76 -12.47 6.85
N ASP A 14 24.37 -13.07 5.84
CA ASP A 14 24.83 -12.36 4.65
C ASP A 14 23.65 -11.82 3.84
N GLU A 15 22.58 -12.60 3.71
CA GLU A 15 21.35 -12.13 3.06
C GLU A 15 20.74 -10.95 3.82
N ILE A 16 20.56 -11.07 5.14
CA ILE A 16 20.03 -9.99 5.98
C ILE A 16 20.87 -8.71 5.86
N ASN A 17 22.20 -8.82 5.90
CA ASN A 17 23.09 -7.67 5.78
C ASN A 17 23.02 -7.04 4.37
N SER A 18 22.85 -7.84 3.34
CA SER A 18 22.69 -7.35 1.97
C SER A 18 21.36 -6.60 1.79
N ILE A 19 20.26 -7.12 2.34
CA ILE A 19 18.94 -6.44 2.32
C ILE A 19 19.00 -5.14 3.12
N GLU A 20 19.64 -5.14 4.30
CA GLU A 20 19.84 -3.94 5.11
C GLU A 20 20.62 -2.87 4.32
N SER A 21 21.72 -3.26 3.65
CA SER A 21 22.52 -2.37 2.82
C SER A 21 21.74 -1.81 1.64
N LEU A 22 20.89 -2.63 1.01
CA LEU A 22 20.00 -2.19 -0.08
C LEU A 22 19.02 -1.13 0.43
N LEU A 23 18.39 -1.36 1.58
CA LEU A 23 17.42 -0.42 2.15
C LEU A 23 18.08 0.90 2.63
N VAL A 24 19.35 0.86 3.01
CA VAL A 24 20.12 2.09 3.28
C VAL A 24 20.32 2.89 1.99
N LYS A 25 20.70 2.24 0.89
CA LYS A 25 20.82 2.91 -0.43
C LYS A 25 19.46 3.46 -0.91
N GLU A 26 18.41 2.66 -0.80
CA GLU A 26 17.04 3.08 -1.15
C GLU A 26 16.63 4.33 -0.39
N ARG A 27 16.86 4.34 0.93
CA ARG A 27 16.62 5.52 1.79
C ARG A 27 17.37 6.76 1.30
N GLU A 28 18.63 6.61 0.94
CA GLU A 28 19.45 7.72 0.44
C GLU A 28 18.92 8.27 -0.90
N ILE A 29 18.56 7.38 -1.81
CA ILE A 29 17.99 7.77 -3.11
C ILE A 29 16.65 8.46 -2.92
N GLU A 30 15.72 7.86 -2.18
CA GLU A 30 14.42 8.47 -1.91
C GLU A 30 14.58 9.83 -1.21
N ARG A 31 15.48 9.92 -0.24
CA ARG A 31 15.76 11.17 0.45
C ARG A 31 16.30 12.24 -0.50
N ASN A 32 17.22 11.88 -1.40
CA ASN A 32 17.78 12.81 -2.37
C ASN A 32 16.71 13.26 -3.37
N LEU A 33 15.93 12.35 -3.94
CA LEU A 33 14.81 12.68 -4.83
C LEU A 33 13.79 13.61 -4.14
N TYR A 34 13.63 13.45 -2.83
CA TYR A 34 12.75 14.28 -2.04
C TYR A 34 13.34 15.67 -1.80
N LEU A 35 14.66 15.77 -1.55
CA LEU A 35 15.38 17.01 -1.32
C LEU A 35 15.64 17.79 -2.61
N GLU A 36 15.94 17.13 -3.72
CA GLU A 36 16.10 17.78 -5.03
C GLU A 36 14.83 18.50 -5.48
N LYS A 37 13.67 18.00 -5.06
CA LYS A 37 12.38 18.67 -5.22
C LYS A 37 12.13 19.77 -4.18
N GLU A 38 13.02 19.99 -3.20
CA GLU A 38 12.94 21.09 -2.20
C GLU A 38 13.33 22.44 -2.81
N SER A 39 12.50 22.93 -3.72
CA SER A 39 12.52 24.34 -4.09
C SER A 39 11.91 25.17 -2.95
N GLU A 40 12.16 26.49 -2.90
CA GLU A 40 11.46 27.44 -1.99
C GLU A 40 9.93 27.30 -2.02
N SER A 41 9.39 26.64 -3.03
CA SER A 41 7.98 26.34 -3.22
C SER A 41 7.43 25.29 -2.25
N GLN A 42 8.27 24.48 -1.60
CA GLN A 42 7.88 23.45 -0.63
C GLN A 42 7.87 23.93 0.83
N ILE A 43 8.09 25.22 1.05
CA ILE A 43 8.16 25.84 2.37
C ILE A 43 7.01 26.84 2.55
N ILE A 44 6.25 26.66 3.61
CA ILE A 44 5.35 27.70 4.13
C ILE A 44 6.19 28.54 5.08
N LYS A 45 6.60 29.73 4.60
CA LYS A 45 7.58 30.60 5.30
C LYS A 45 7.03 31.19 6.61
N VAL A 46 5.72 31.40 6.68
CA VAL A 46 5.05 31.96 7.85
C VAL A 46 3.77 31.19 8.12
N ALA A 47 3.72 30.53 9.27
CA ALA A 47 2.56 29.86 9.81
C ALA A 47 2.37 30.33 11.25
N THR A 48 1.27 31.04 11.51
CA THR A 48 0.98 31.57 12.85
C THR A 48 0.26 30.50 13.66
N PHE A 49 0.81 30.11 14.79
CA PHE A 49 0.22 29.14 15.70
C PHE A 49 -1.05 29.73 16.35
N VAL A 50 -2.15 28.95 16.32
CA VAL A 50 -3.47 29.39 16.81
C VAL A 50 -3.91 28.60 18.04
N ASP A 51 -3.93 27.27 17.95
CA ASP A 51 -4.43 26.39 19.00
C ASP A 51 -3.77 25.01 18.98
N LEU A 52 -3.77 24.36 20.13
CA LEU A 52 -3.31 22.99 20.30
C LEU A 52 -4.41 22.15 20.97
N ARG A 53 -4.94 21.19 20.24
CA ARG A 53 -5.96 20.28 20.74
C ARG A 53 -5.38 18.90 21.02
N PHE A 54 -5.52 18.45 22.26
CA PHE A 54 -5.25 17.07 22.61
C PHE A 54 -6.27 16.14 21.91
N VAL A 55 -5.78 15.01 21.38
CA VAL A 55 -6.61 14.00 20.72
C VAL A 55 -6.63 12.74 21.59
N VAL A 56 -5.54 11.97 21.60
CA VAL A 56 -5.42 10.73 22.37
C VAL A 56 -3.95 10.36 22.54
N GLY A 57 -3.58 9.77 23.66
CA GLY A 57 -2.21 9.33 23.97
C GLY A 57 -1.20 10.48 23.96
N ASN A 58 -0.28 10.46 23.04
CA ASN A 58 0.67 11.54 22.78
C ASN A 58 0.33 12.33 21.49
N THR A 59 -0.91 12.19 21.00
CA THR A 59 -1.31 12.81 19.73
C THR A 59 -2.02 14.12 19.99
N TRP A 60 -1.55 15.16 19.32
CA TRP A 60 -2.10 16.51 19.36
C TRP A 60 -2.41 17.00 17.96
N ARG A 61 -3.34 17.94 17.84
CA ARG A 61 -3.61 18.69 16.60
C ARG A 61 -3.25 20.13 16.83
N ALA A 62 -2.21 20.58 16.14
CA ALA A 62 -1.78 21.97 16.14
C ALA A 62 -2.44 22.70 14.96
N GLU A 63 -3.10 23.79 15.23
CA GLU A 63 -3.76 24.64 14.25
C GLU A 63 -2.91 25.87 13.94
N PHE A 64 -2.72 26.12 12.64
CA PHE A 64 -1.96 27.25 12.13
C PHE A 64 -2.82 28.08 11.17
N GLN A 65 -2.71 29.40 11.29
CA GLN A 65 -3.14 30.32 10.26
C GLN A 65 -2.01 30.47 9.23
N VAL A 66 -2.33 30.26 7.96
CA VAL A 66 -1.37 30.27 6.85
C VAL A 66 -1.94 31.05 5.66
N ASN A 67 -1.06 31.40 4.72
CA ASN A 67 -1.45 31.90 3.40
C ASN A 67 -0.74 31.02 2.36
N LEU A 68 -1.46 30.00 1.83
CA LEU A 68 -0.86 29.02 0.94
C LEU A 68 -0.70 29.59 -0.47
N SER A 69 0.55 29.64 -0.95
CA SER A 69 0.84 29.92 -2.36
C SER A 69 0.30 28.78 -3.26
N ASN A 70 0.07 29.06 -4.54
CA ASN A 70 -0.36 28.03 -5.50
C ASN A 70 0.60 26.83 -5.54
N LYS A 71 1.90 27.07 -5.39
CA LYS A 71 2.92 26.03 -5.32
C LYS A 71 2.84 25.21 -4.02
N ALA A 72 2.55 25.85 -2.87
CA ALA A 72 2.36 25.15 -1.61
C ALA A 72 1.12 24.25 -1.65
N LYS A 73 0.04 24.67 -2.30
CA LYS A 73 -1.18 23.86 -2.46
C LYS A 73 -0.96 22.52 -3.18
N LEU A 74 0.04 22.44 -4.06
CA LEU A 74 0.35 21.22 -4.81
C LEU A 74 0.79 20.05 -3.89
N TRP A 75 1.51 20.35 -2.82
CA TRP A 75 1.99 19.34 -1.88
C TRP A 75 1.23 19.30 -0.55
N THR A 76 0.44 20.34 -0.23
CA THR A 76 -0.35 20.37 1.00
C THR A 76 -1.56 19.46 0.85
N LYS A 77 -1.38 18.19 1.20
CA LYS A 77 -2.43 17.16 1.16
C LYS A 77 -2.51 16.43 2.49
N GLN A 78 -3.68 15.88 2.80
CA GLN A 78 -3.86 15.06 4.01
C GLN A 78 -2.86 13.90 4.05
N GLY A 79 -2.26 13.66 5.23
CA GLY A 79 -1.30 12.59 5.47
C GLY A 79 0.13 12.89 5.02
N VAL A 80 0.40 14.03 4.39
CA VAL A 80 1.77 14.43 4.03
C VAL A 80 2.57 14.74 5.30
N PRO A 81 3.75 14.10 5.48
CA PRO A 81 4.64 14.40 6.60
C PRO A 81 5.26 15.78 6.45
N VAL A 82 5.32 16.50 7.56
CA VAL A 82 5.84 17.85 7.63
C VAL A 82 6.76 18.05 8.82
N PHE A 83 7.70 18.96 8.66
CA PHE A 83 8.58 19.45 9.68
C PHE A 83 8.20 20.89 10.01
N ILE A 84 7.92 21.15 11.28
CA ILE A 84 7.52 22.44 11.83
C ILE A 84 8.71 22.97 12.63
N GLN A 85 9.19 24.15 12.33
CA GLN A 85 10.37 24.71 12.96
C GLN A 85 10.18 26.19 13.30
N ASN A 86 10.68 26.58 14.48
CA ASN A 86 10.96 27.96 14.85
C ASN A 86 12.42 28.06 15.33
N GLN A 87 12.80 29.18 15.96
CA GLN A 87 14.17 29.38 16.46
C GLN A 87 14.58 28.38 17.56
N ASN A 88 13.63 27.83 18.30
CA ASN A 88 13.87 27.06 19.52
C ASN A 88 13.43 25.59 19.40
N GLU A 89 12.54 25.25 18.46
CA GLU A 89 11.88 23.96 18.41
C GLU A 89 11.83 23.38 16.99
N SER A 90 11.84 22.06 16.96
CA SER A 90 11.69 21.25 15.74
C SER A 90 10.69 20.13 16.00
N ILE A 91 9.57 20.13 15.30
CA ILE A 91 8.45 19.24 15.54
C ILE A 91 8.09 18.51 14.24
N TYR A 92 7.90 17.20 14.34
CA TYR A 92 7.44 16.37 13.21
C TYR A 92 5.95 16.09 13.32
N GLY A 93 5.24 16.16 12.18
CA GLY A 93 3.82 15.89 12.13
C GLY A 93 3.35 15.45 10.76
N ASN A 94 2.04 15.24 10.65
CA ASN A 94 1.39 14.96 9.37
C ASN A 94 0.21 15.92 9.20
N ILE A 95 -0.01 16.40 7.99
CA ILE A 95 -1.15 17.25 7.67
C ILE A 95 -2.42 16.44 7.92
N TYR A 96 -3.27 16.94 8.81
CA TYR A 96 -4.57 16.36 9.12
C TYR A 96 -5.67 16.98 8.26
N GLN A 97 -5.68 18.30 8.18
CA GLN A 97 -6.65 19.07 7.40
C GLN A 97 -6.03 20.37 6.92
N TRP A 98 -6.46 20.88 5.78
CA TRP A 98 -5.97 22.11 5.23
C TRP A 98 -7.03 22.89 4.43
N SER A 99 -6.85 24.20 4.34
CA SER A 99 -7.53 25.12 3.43
C SER A 99 -6.53 26.22 3.04
N ASP A 100 -6.93 27.14 2.20
CA ASP A 100 -6.06 28.24 1.76
C ASP A 100 -5.50 29.10 2.92
N THR A 101 -6.24 29.17 4.02
CA THR A 101 -5.92 30.03 5.18
C THR A 101 -5.67 29.29 6.48
N LYS A 102 -5.89 27.96 6.49
CA LYS A 102 -5.83 27.15 7.71
C LYS A 102 -5.11 25.84 7.46
N LEU A 103 -4.22 25.48 8.38
CA LEU A 103 -3.52 24.21 8.36
C LEU A 103 -3.63 23.55 9.74
N ILE A 104 -4.08 22.31 9.79
CA ILE A 104 -4.10 21.51 11.02
C ILE A 104 -3.12 20.37 10.83
N ILE A 105 -2.14 20.27 11.74
CA ILE A 105 -1.10 19.26 11.72
C ILE A 105 -1.26 18.36 12.93
N GLN A 106 -1.33 17.06 12.70
CA GLN A 106 -1.29 16.06 13.75
C GLN A 106 0.15 15.76 14.13
N VAL A 107 0.51 15.99 15.38
CA VAL A 107 1.84 15.78 15.95
C VAL A 107 1.79 14.75 17.07
N ARG A 108 2.90 14.07 17.33
CA ARG A 108 3.04 13.08 18.42
C ARG A 108 4.22 13.46 19.29
N GLY A 109 3.97 13.66 20.56
CA GLY A 109 4.98 14.01 21.55
C GLY A 109 4.51 15.10 22.49
N ASP A 110 5.33 15.42 23.48
CA ASP A 110 5.14 16.55 24.40
C ASP A 110 6.00 17.71 23.91
N TYR A 111 5.37 18.67 23.26
CA TYR A 111 6.03 19.86 22.76
C TYR A 111 5.57 21.09 23.56
N GLU A 112 6.52 21.91 23.96
CA GLU A 112 6.23 23.24 24.49
C GLU A 112 6.18 24.19 23.28
N TRP A 113 5.00 24.61 22.86
CA TRP A 113 4.81 25.50 21.72
C TRP A 113 5.21 26.93 22.15
N GLU A 114 6.48 27.27 21.92
CA GLU A 114 7.04 28.60 22.24
C GLU A 114 7.13 29.43 20.96
N GLY A 115 6.32 30.47 20.87
CA GLY A 115 6.34 31.42 19.76
C GLY A 115 5.03 31.49 19.00
N GLU A 116 4.89 32.53 18.19
CA GLU A 116 3.70 32.78 17.39
C GLU A 116 3.88 32.35 15.93
N GLU A 117 5.12 32.34 15.42
CA GLU A 117 5.42 32.07 14.02
C GLU A 117 6.34 30.88 13.84
N TYR A 118 5.99 30.04 12.88
CA TYR A 118 6.71 28.83 12.50
C TYR A 118 6.91 28.78 11.00
N GLN A 119 7.95 28.06 10.58
CA GLN A 119 8.11 27.58 9.20
C GLN A 119 7.65 26.15 9.12
N ILE A 120 6.92 25.80 8.07
CA ILE A 120 6.45 24.42 7.83
C ILE A 120 6.96 23.99 6.48
N ARG A 121 7.67 22.87 6.45
CA ARG A 121 8.19 22.27 5.22
C ARG A 121 7.77 20.80 5.12
N LYS A 122 7.66 20.35 3.91
CA LYS A 122 7.47 18.93 3.62
C LYS A 122 8.64 18.12 4.21
N TRP A 123 8.42 16.94 4.74
CA TRP A 123 9.44 16.13 5.40
C TRP A 123 9.48 14.71 4.86
N PHE A 124 10.69 14.15 4.72
CA PHE A 124 10.89 12.76 4.35
C PHE A 124 10.57 11.84 5.55
N PRO A 125 9.70 10.81 5.38
CA PRO A 125 9.26 9.96 6.49
C PRO A 125 10.31 8.92 6.89
N GLU A 126 11.32 9.31 7.64
CA GLU A 126 12.41 8.42 8.11
C GLU A 126 11.92 7.30 9.03
N SER A 127 10.80 7.48 9.71
CA SER A 127 10.27 6.53 10.71
C SER A 127 10.06 5.10 10.20
N THR A 128 9.84 4.93 8.89
CA THR A 128 9.72 3.60 8.27
C THR A 128 11.07 2.88 8.25
N TYR A 129 12.13 3.58 7.88
CA TYR A 129 13.49 3.04 7.86
C TYR A 129 14.03 2.78 9.27
N ASP A 130 13.69 3.65 10.24
CA ASP A 130 14.02 3.41 11.65
C ASP A 130 13.38 2.13 12.15
N LEU A 131 12.12 1.87 11.75
CA LEU A 131 11.44 0.61 12.07
C LEU A 131 12.13 -0.60 11.44
N TYR A 132 12.58 -0.50 10.18
CA TYR A 132 13.33 -1.58 9.53
C TYR A 132 14.63 -1.90 10.27
N ASN A 133 15.38 -0.89 10.69
CA ASN A 133 16.59 -1.06 11.49
C ASN A 133 16.31 -1.79 12.81
N GLU A 134 15.21 -1.45 13.48
CA GLU A 134 14.79 -2.14 14.71
C GLU A 134 14.41 -3.61 14.47
N ILE A 135 13.74 -3.89 13.35
CA ILE A 135 13.39 -5.27 12.96
C ILE A 135 14.68 -6.07 12.69
N PHE A 136 15.61 -5.54 11.90
CA PHE A 136 16.89 -6.20 11.65
C PHE A 136 17.66 -6.46 12.94
N LYS A 137 17.69 -5.48 13.85
CA LYS A 137 18.31 -5.65 15.16
C LYS A 137 17.66 -6.81 15.92
N LYS A 138 16.33 -6.84 16.02
CA LYS A 138 15.61 -7.93 16.71
C LYS A 138 15.92 -9.30 16.09
N VAL A 139 15.92 -9.40 14.75
CA VAL A 139 16.24 -10.64 14.03
C VAL A 139 17.66 -11.11 14.35
N LYS A 140 18.64 -10.18 14.38
CA LYS A 140 20.04 -10.48 14.71
C LYS A 140 20.27 -10.84 16.19
N ASP A 141 19.49 -10.24 17.08
CA ASP A 141 19.58 -10.48 18.53
C ASP A 141 18.91 -11.80 18.96
N GLU A 142 17.85 -12.23 18.26
CA GLU A 142 17.02 -13.39 18.63
C GLU A 142 17.31 -14.65 17.79
N LYS A 143 18.58 -14.97 17.51
CA LYS A 143 19.02 -16.09 16.64
C LYS A 143 18.56 -17.49 17.11
N ASP A 144 18.30 -17.67 18.38
CA ASP A 144 17.82 -18.93 18.95
C ASP A 144 16.29 -19.05 19.00
N SER A 145 15.57 -17.99 18.62
CA SER A 145 14.10 -17.95 18.66
C SER A 145 13.45 -18.91 17.65
N PRO A 146 12.24 -19.40 17.94
CA PRO A 146 11.46 -20.17 16.97
C PRO A 146 11.23 -19.40 15.65
N SER A 147 11.08 -18.09 15.73
CA SER A 147 10.86 -17.21 14.55
C SER A 147 12.11 -17.16 13.67
N TYR A 148 13.30 -17.08 14.24
CA TYR A 148 14.54 -17.12 13.47
C TYR A 148 14.77 -18.50 12.80
N LYS A 149 14.39 -19.60 13.47
CA LYS A 149 14.41 -20.94 12.86
C LYS A 149 13.45 -21.04 11.68
N LYS A 150 12.22 -20.51 11.82
CA LYS A 150 11.27 -20.43 10.68
C LYS A 150 11.86 -19.63 9.52
N LEU A 151 12.50 -18.50 9.78
CA LEU A 151 13.14 -17.68 8.76
C LEU A 151 14.22 -18.47 8.00
N LYS A 152 15.07 -19.24 8.70
CA LYS A 152 16.04 -20.14 8.07
C LYS A 152 15.37 -21.19 7.18
N TRP A 153 14.28 -21.78 7.61
CA TRP A 153 13.55 -22.79 6.84
C TRP A 153 12.90 -22.19 5.58
N ILE A 154 12.32 -20.99 5.69
CA ILE A 154 11.67 -20.29 4.59
C ILE A 154 12.68 -19.95 3.50
N LEU A 155 13.84 -19.44 3.89
CA LEU A 155 14.87 -18.97 2.96
C LEU A 155 15.91 -20.06 2.57
N GLY A 156 15.67 -21.33 2.96
CA GLY A 156 16.48 -22.47 2.54
C GLY A 156 17.82 -22.68 3.25
N TYR A 157 18.10 -21.92 4.33
CA TYR A 157 19.37 -22.02 5.09
C TYR A 157 19.46 -23.18 6.09
N SER A 158 18.40 -23.92 6.31
CA SER A 158 18.40 -25.13 7.13
C SER A 158 17.29 -26.05 6.69
N LEU A 159 17.61 -27.31 6.43
CA LEU A 159 16.63 -28.34 6.04
C LEU A 159 16.47 -29.43 7.11
N GLY A 160 17.45 -29.57 8.02
CA GLY A 160 17.55 -30.75 8.91
C GLY A 160 16.49 -30.85 10.00
N ASP A 161 16.01 -29.71 10.53
CA ASP A 161 15.08 -29.64 11.65
C ASP A 161 13.69 -29.10 11.25
N LYS A 162 13.42 -28.99 9.95
CA LYS A 162 12.15 -28.46 9.43
C LYS A 162 11.01 -29.44 9.73
N PRO A 163 9.98 -29.04 10.50
CA PRO A 163 8.83 -29.90 10.74
C PRO A 163 8.15 -30.25 9.41
N ILE A 164 7.90 -31.50 9.15
CA ILE A 164 7.17 -31.95 7.96
C ILE A 164 5.67 -31.75 8.25
N PRO A 165 4.95 -30.90 7.47
CA PRO A 165 3.51 -30.79 7.62
C PRO A 165 2.84 -32.14 7.30
N PRO A 166 1.68 -32.43 7.88
CA PRO A 166 0.92 -33.61 7.53
C PRO A 166 0.72 -33.70 6.01
N LYS A 167 0.90 -34.90 5.42
CA LYS A 167 0.66 -35.10 3.99
C LYS A 167 -0.70 -34.53 3.61
N GLN A 168 -0.68 -33.51 2.77
CA GLN A 168 -1.90 -32.87 2.30
C GLN A 168 -2.48 -33.72 1.16
N SER A 169 -3.75 -34.10 1.27
CA SER A 169 -4.48 -34.63 0.12
C SER A 169 -4.76 -33.50 -0.87
N LYS A 170 -4.71 -33.77 -2.18
CA LYS A 170 -5.19 -32.82 -3.19
C LYS A 170 -6.68 -32.52 -3.07
N GLU A 171 -7.42 -33.32 -2.31
CA GLU A 171 -8.85 -33.16 -2.03
C GLU A 171 -9.12 -32.11 -0.94
N ASN A 172 -8.13 -31.78 -0.11
CA ASN A 172 -8.29 -30.77 0.94
C ASN A 172 -8.50 -29.38 0.34
N SER A 173 -9.52 -28.69 0.82
CA SER A 173 -9.76 -27.29 0.45
C SER A 173 -8.58 -26.39 0.86
N PRO A 174 -8.36 -25.24 0.20
CA PRO A 174 -7.34 -24.29 0.62
C PRO A 174 -7.44 -23.88 2.09
N LEU A 175 -8.65 -23.76 2.62
CA LEU A 175 -8.90 -23.44 4.03
C LEU A 175 -8.42 -24.56 4.97
N GLU A 176 -8.75 -25.81 4.68
CA GLU A 176 -8.28 -26.97 5.46
C GLU A 176 -6.75 -27.07 5.43
N ARG A 177 -6.13 -26.74 4.29
CA ARG A 177 -4.68 -26.71 4.16
C ARG A 177 -4.04 -25.65 5.07
N ILE A 178 -4.62 -24.45 5.19
CA ILE A 178 -4.14 -23.41 6.15
C ILE A 178 -4.12 -23.99 7.57
N PHE A 179 -5.15 -24.72 7.99
CA PHE A 179 -5.23 -25.24 9.36
C PHE A 179 -4.35 -26.47 9.61
N SER A 180 -3.99 -27.22 8.56
CA SER A 180 -3.08 -28.37 8.66
C SER A 180 -1.61 -27.96 8.82
N ILE A 181 -1.24 -26.77 8.35
CA ILE A 181 0.12 -26.22 8.48
C ILE A 181 0.35 -25.72 9.91
N LEU A 182 1.47 -26.11 10.51
CA LEU A 182 1.73 -25.92 11.95
C LEU A 182 2.49 -24.62 12.27
N ASP A 183 3.25 -24.07 11.31
CA ASP A 183 4.24 -23.03 11.57
C ASP A 183 4.11 -21.82 10.61
N TYR A 184 4.31 -22.03 9.31
CA TYR A 184 4.17 -21.01 8.28
C TYR A 184 3.70 -21.60 6.95
N GLY A 185 3.06 -20.78 6.14
CA GLY A 185 2.62 -21.18 4.80
C GLY A 185 2.58 -20.02 3.82
N MET A 186 2.59 -20.34 2.54
CA MET A 186 2.44 -19.42 1.43
C MET A 186 1.14 -19.69 0.70
N VAL A 187 0.36 -18.67 0.41
CA VAL A 187 -0.84 -18.74 -0.43
C VAL A 187 -0.53 -18.04 -1.74
N PHE A 188 -0.19 -18.84 -2.75
CA PHE A 188 0.02 -18.36 -4.10
C PHE A 188 -1.33 -18.29 -4.80
N GLY A 189 -1.83 -17.08 -4.96
CA GLY A 189 -3.12 -16.84 -5.60
C GLY A 189 -2.98 -15.93 -6.81
N PRO A 190 -3.10 -16.47 -8.02
CA PRO A 190 -3.23 -15.69 -9.24
C PRO A 190 -4.35 -14.63 -9.17
N PRO A 191 -4.44 -13.71 -10.14
CA PRO A 191 -5.48 -12.70 -10.16
C PRO A 191 -6.88 -13.28 -10.12
N GLY A 192 -7.75 -12.68 -9.29
CA GLY A 192 -9.16 -13.09 -9.20
C GLY A 192 -9.44 -14.40 -8.46
N THR A 193 -8.42 -15.06 -7.88
CA THR A 193 -8.60 -16.36 -7.20
C THR A 193 -9.11 -16.26 -5.76
N GLY A 194 -9.42 -15.04 -5.28
CA GLY A 194 -10.06 -14.88 -3.97
C GLY A 194 -9.11 -15.00 -2.78
N LYS A 195 -7.83 -14.59 -2.90
CA LYS A 195 -6.86 -14.56 -1.79
C LYS A 195 -7.44 -13.94 -0.52
N THR A 196 -7.94 -12.72 -0.61
CA THR A 196 -8.48 -11.98 0.53
C THR A 196 -9.78 -12.62 1.06
N THR A 197 -10.58 -13.25 0.20
CA THR A 197 -11.76 -14.04 0.61
C THR A 197 -11.34 -15.26 1.44
N LEU A 198 -10.32 -16.00 1.00
CA LEU A 198 -9.79 -17.15 1.75
C LEU A 198 -9.19 -16.69 3.09
N LEU A 199 -8.48 -15.54 3.12
CA LEU A 199 -7.98 -14.93 4.35
C LEU A 199 -9.14 -14.66 5.32
N MET A 200 -10.24 -14.06 4.85
CA MET A 200 -11.42 -13.77 5.68
C MET A 200 -12.12 -15.05 6.17
N GLN A 201 -12.20 -16.09 5.35
CA GLN A 201 -12.70 -17.40 5.78
C GLN A 201 -11.82 -17.98 6.90
N ALA A 202 -10.50 -17.90 6.76
CA ALA A 202 -9.57 -18.34 7.80
C ALA A 202 -9.73 -17.53 9.09
N VAL A 203 -9.85 -16.20 9.02
CA VAL A 203 -10.12 -15.34 10.18
C VAL A 203 -11.42 -15.75 10.89
N THR A 204 -12.49 -16.01 10.13
CA THR A 204 -13.78 -16.44 10.69
C THR A 204 -13.65 -17.76 11.45
N GLU A 205 -12.93 -18.72 10.90
CA GLU A 205 -12.72 -20.02 11.56
C GLU A 205 -11.81 -19.90 12.80
N ILE A 206 -10.78 -19.05 12.77
CA ILE A 206 -9.89 -18.79 13.91
C ILE A 206 -10.64 -18.11 15.05
N LYS A 207 -11.53 -17.14 14.71
CA LYS A 207 -12.44 -16.54 15.69
C LYS A 207 -13.25 -17.58 16.45
N ASN A 208 -13.82 -18.57 15.74
CA ASN A 208 -14.60 -19.64 16.36
C ASN A 208 -13.78 -20.49 17.34
N ARG A 209 -12.44 -20.46 17.21
CA ARG A 209 -11.48 -21.14 18.11
C ARG A 209 -10.96 -20.24 19.24
N ASN A 210 -11.45 -18.99 19.36
CA ASN A 210 -10.98 -17.99 20.32
C ASN A 210 -9.47 -17.72 20.25
N GLN A 211 -8.91 -17.72 19.06
CA GLN A 211 -7.49 -17.42 18.80
C GLN A 211 -7.33 -16.02 18.24
N SER A 212 -6.19 -15.39 18.54
CA SER A 212 -5.87 -14.03 18.13
C SER A 212 -5.33 -13.96 16.70
N VAL A 213 -5.77 -12.95 15.94
CA VAL A 213 -5.37 -12.77 14.55
C VAL A 213 -4.86 -11.35 14.32
N LEU A 214 -3.70 -11.26 13.66
CA LEU A 214 -3.16 -10.04 13.08
C LEU A 214 -3.12 -10.17 11.56
N THR A 215 -3.60 -9.17 10.83
CA THR A 215 -3.37 -9.05 9.39
C THR A 215 -2.53 -7.82 9.10
N LEU A 216 -1.42 -8.03 8.39
CA LEU A 216 -0.50 -6.99 7.95
C LEU A 216 -0.58 -6.83 6.44
N CYS A 217 -0.54 -5.58 5.96
CA CYS A 217 -0.54 -5.26 4.54
C CYS A 217 0.50 -4.17 4.24
N PRO A 218 1.05 -4.11 3.01
CA PRO A 218 1.98 -3.06 2.62
C PRO A 218 1.29 -1.68 2.48
N THR A 219 0.00 -1.64 2.13
CA THR A 219 -0.72 -0.41 1.82
C THR A 219 -1.92 -0.15 2.74
N ASN A 220 -2.25 1.13 2.95
CA ASN A 220 -3.47 1.49 3.68
C ASN A 220 -4.74 1.03 2.94
N PHE A 221 -4.73 1.07 1.61
CA PHE A 221 -5.86 0.62 0.80
C PHE A 221 -6.21 -0.86 1.04
N ALA A 222 -5.20 -1.74 1.05
CA ALA A 222 -5.41 -3.16 1.33
C ALA A 222 -5.92 -3.39 2.76
N CYS A 223 -5.36 -2.69 3.75
CA CYS A 223 -5.86 -2.75 5.12
C CYS A 223 -7.32 -2.32 5.23
N ASP A 224 -7.69 -1.18 4.62
CA ASP A 224 -9.03 -0.65 4.70
C ASP A 224 -10.04 -1.58 4.03
N TYR A 225 -9.67 -2.20 2.91
CA TYR A 225 -10.49 -3.23 2.24
C TYR A 225 -10.73 -4.47 3.14
N ILE A 226 -9.70 -4.93 3.85
CA ILE A 226 -9.85 -6.05 4.81
C ILE A 226 -10.78 -5.66 5.97
N VAL A 227 -10.70 -4.43 6.47
CA VAL A 227 -11.63 -3.94 7.51
C VAL A 227 -13.07 -3.91 6.99
N GLU A 228 -13.30 -3.41 5.77
CA GLU A 228 -14.63 -3.41 5.14
C GLU A 228 -15.19 -4.84 5.04
N LEU A 229 -14.38 -5.80 4.58
CA LEU A 229 -14.78 -7.21 4.50
C LEU A 229 -15.04 -7.83 5.89
N ALA A 230 -14.21 -7.52 6.88
CA ALA A 230 -14.40 -8.00 8.25
C ALA A 230 -15.75 -7.53 8.82
N CYS A 231 -16.08 -6.25 8.60
CA CYS A 231 -17.38 -5.69 9.02
C CYS A 231 -18.56 -6.40 8.33
N GLN A 232 -18.47 -6.65 7.03
CA GLN A 232 -19.50 -7.38 6.28
C GLN A 232 -19.71 -8.81 6.80
N ASN A 233 -18.66 -9.45 7.32
CA ASN A 233 -18.70 -10.77 7.91
C ASN A 233 -18.99 -10.79 9.43
N GLY A 234 -19.33 -9.65 10.03
CA GLY A 234 -19.65 -9.55 11.45
C GLY A 234 -18.47 -9.83 12.38
N ILE A 235 -17.24 -9.55 11.95
CA ILE A 235 -16.01 -9.72 12.71
C ILE A 235 -15.67 -8.40 13.40
N ARG A 236 -15.41 -8.45 14.71
CA ARG A 236 -14.95 -7.29 15.48
C ARG A 236 -13.49 -7.00 15.13
N VAL A 237 -13.25 -5.86 14.52
CA VAL A 237 -11.96 -5.49 13.95
C VAL A 237 -11.45 -4.18 14.53
N VAL A 238 -10.12 -4.10 14.73
CA VAL A 238 -9.39 -2.87 15.04
C VAL A 238 -8.41 -2.55 13.92
N ARG A 239 -8.46 -1.32 13.44
CA ARG A 239 -7.52 -0.76 12.47
C ARG A 239 -6.44 0.05 13.19
N LEU A 240 -5.15 -0.34 13.02
CA LEU A 240 -4.00 0.42 13.52
C LEU A 240 -3.34 1.21 12.38
N GLY A 241 -2.71 2.31 12.72
CA GLY A 241 -1.92 3.11 11.78
C GLY A 241 -2.15 4.61 11.92
N ASN A 242 -1.88 5.35 10.86
CA ASN A 242 -2.09 6.79 10.85
C ASN A 242 -3.51 7.11 10.36
N SER A 243 -4.36 7.66 11.24
CA SER A 243 -5.75 8.00 10.94
C SER A 243 -5.92 8.97 9.76
N THR A 244 -4.89 9.76 9.44
CA THR A 244 -4.93 10.69 8.30
C THR A 244 -4.86 10.00 6.93
N LYS A 245 -4.52 8.71 6.88
CA LYS A 245 -4.38 7.90 5.65
C LYS A 245 -5.45 6.81 5.52
N ILE A 246 -6.46 6.84 6.36
CA ILE A 246 -7.54 5.84 6.43
C ILE A 246 -8.79 6.41 5.78
N LYS A 247 -9.54 5.57 5.06
CA LYS A 247 -10.83 5.96 4.47
C LYS A 247 -11.85 6.36 5.54
N GLU A 248 -12.72 7.30 5.21
CA GLU A 248 -13.71 7.87 6.11
C GLU A 248 -14.66 6.81 6.72
N ASN A 249 -15.10 5.87 5.91
CA ASN A 249 -15.97 4.77 6.34
C ASN A 249 -15.26 3.72 7.23
N VAL A 250 -13.92 3.70 7.28
CA VAL A 250 -13.09 2.81 8.11
C VAL A 250 -12.66 3.49 9.41
N LEU A 251 -12.69 4.83 9.49
CA LEU A 251 -12.30 5.58 10.70
C LEU A 251 -13.02 5.11 11.99
N PRO A 252 -14.32 4.72 12.00
CA PRO A 252 -14.98 4.20 13.19
C PRO A 252 -14.30 2.97 13.82
N TYR A 253 -13.53 2.22 13.06
CA TYR A 253 -12.80 1.03 13.50
C TYR A 253 -11.34 1.31 13.86
N HIS A 254 -10.90 2.58 13.68
CA HIS A 254 -9.55 3.00 14.05
C HIS A 254 -9.39 3.04 15.56
N ILE A 255 -8.24 2.57 16.06
CA ILE A 255 -7.98 2.45 17.49
C ILE A 255 -8.17 3.78 18.26
N ASP A 256 -7.71 4.89 17.68
CA ASP A 256 -7.85 6.19 18.34
C ASP A 256 -9.34 6.60 18.46
N HIS A 257 -10.16 6.34 17.42
CA HIS A 257 -11.59 6.59 17.45
C HIS A 257 -12.31 5.68 18.47
N LEU A 258 -11.93 4.41 18.53
CA LEU A 258 -12.48 3.47 19.51
C LEU A 258 -12.12 3.88 20.95
N ILE A 259 -10.94 4.44 21.19
CA ILE A 259 -10.56 5.01 22.48
C ILE A 259 -11.41 6.25 22.78
N GLU A 260 -11.56 7.17 21.82
CA GLU A 260 -12.35 8.40 21.97
C GLU A 260 -13.84 8.12 22.30
N THR A 261 -14.40 7.04 21.77
CA THR A 261 -15.80 6.65 21.96
C THR A 261 -16.00 5.64 23.11
N HIS A 262 -14.93 5.21 23.77
CA HIS A 262 -15.01 4.25 24.87
C HIS A 262 -15.76 4.83 26.08
N PRO A 263 -16.59 4.06 26.82
CA PRO A 263 -17.33 4.56 28.00
C PRO A 263 -16.43 5.22 29.05
N ASP A 264 -15.23 4.70 29.28
CA ASP A 264 -14.26 5.22 30.25
C ASP A 264 -13.65 6.57 29.82
N GLN A 265 -13.87 7.00 28.56
CA GLN A 265 -13.34 8.26 28.04
C GLN A 265 -13.89 9.48 28.76
N LYS A 266 -15.06 9.37 29.38
CA LYS A 266 -15.66 10.46 30.15
C LYS A 266 -14.75 10.95 31.28
N GLN A 267 -14.09 10.02 31.98
CA GLN A 267 -13.13 10.36 33.04
C GLN A 267 -11.87 11.02 32.47
N ILE A 268 -11.36 10.52 31.34
CA ILE A 268 -10.20 11.08 30.66
C ILE A 268 -10.50 12.51 30.16
N GLN A 269 -11.71 12.77 29.66
CA GLN A 269 -12.14 14.13 29.28
C GLN A 269 -12.16 15.11 30.47
N ASN A 270 -12.56 14.66 31.66
CA ASN A 270 -12.49 15.48 32.87
C ASN A 270 -11.03 15.85 33.18
N TRP A 271 -10.13 14.86 33.20
CA TRP A 271 -8.70 15.11 33.42
C TRP A 271 -8.08 15.99 32.34
N THR A 272 -8.47 15.81 31.09
CA THR A 272 -8.00 16.65 29.97
C THR A 272 -8.46 18.10 30.14
N THR A 273 -9.69 18.31 30.64
CA THR A 273 -10.21 19.65 30.92
C THR A 273 -9.42 20.32 32.06
N GLU A 274 -9.15 19.57 33.12
CA GLU A 274 -8.32 20.01 34.24
C GLU A 274 -6.90 20.37 33.79
N LEU A 275 -6.31 19.52 32.97
CA LEU A 275 -4.99 19.76 32.37
C LEU A 275 -4.95 21.07 31.58
N LYS A 276 -5.97 21.36 30.76
CA LYS A 276 -6.07 22.63 30.03
C LYS A 276 -6.11 23.85 30.95
N VAL A 277 -6.83 23.73 32.06
CA VAL A 277 -6.89 24.82 33.08
C VAL A 277 -5.51 25.04 33.69
N ILE A 278 -4.82 23.97 34.06
CA ILE A 278 -3.46 24.03 34.61
C ILE A 278 -2.47 24.64 33.60
N GLN A 279 -2.48 24.18 32.35
CA GLN A 279 -1.64 24.70 31.27
C GLN A 279 -1.90 26.20 31.03
N LYS A 280 -3.17 26.63 31.03
CA LYS A 280 -3.53 28.04 30.90
C LYS A 280 -2.97 28.88 32.05
N LYS A 281 -2.97 28.36 33.28
CA LYS A 281 -2.36 29.02 34.45
C LYS A 281 -0.82 29.10 34.30
N ILE A 282 -0.17 28.04 33.84
CA ILE A 282 1.28 28.00 33.60
C ILE A 282 1.69 29.05 32.56
N ASN A 283 0.91 29.20 31.49
CA ASN A 283 1.20 30.10 30.38
C ASN A 283 0.70 31.54 30.59
N SER A 284 -0.06 31.80 31.67
CA SER A 284 -0.54 33.16 31.97
C SER A 284 0.63 34.08 32.35
N TRP A 285 0.74 35.22 31.63
CA TRP A 285 1.78 36.21 31.87
C TRP A 285 1.47 37.02 33.14
N LYS A 286 2.45 37.11 34.08
CA LYS A 286 2.35 37.96 35.27
C LYS A 286 3.42 39.06 35.19
N ARG A 287 3.03 40.31 35.47
CA ARG A 287 3.91 41.48 35.45
C ARG A 287 5.05 41.48 36.50
N LYS A 288 4.92 40.71 37.58
CA LYS A 288 5.96 40.50 38.60
C LYS A 288 6.23 39.00 38.73
N PHE A 289 7.48 38.60 38.60
CA PHE A 289 7.93 37.20 38.68
C PHE A 289 8.87 37.06 39.88
N GLY A 290 8.30 36.84 41.07
CA GLY A 290 9.01 36.60 42.33
C GLY A 290 9.32 35.13 42.59
N LYS A 291 9.86 34.84 43.80
CA LYS A 291 10.23 33.47 44.19
C LYS A 291 8.98 32.62 44.40
N GLU A 292 7.91 33.17 44.94
CA GLU A 292 6.66 32.48 45.18
C GLU A 292 5.95 32.09 43.88
N GLU A 293 5.92 32.98 42.90
CA GLU A 293 5.32 32.66 41.57
C GLU A 293 6.11 31.57 40.83
N ARG A 294 7.43 31.50 41.01
CA ARG A 294 8.23 30.42 40.44
C ARG A 294 7.93 29.08 41.09
N GLU A 295 7.77 29.06 42.41
CA GLU A 295 7.41 27.87 43.16
C GLU A 295 6.00 27.37 42.79
N GLU A 296 5.01 28.27 42.71
CA GLU A 296 3.66 27.98 42.26
C GLU A 296 3.66 27.39 40.82
N ARG A 297 4.41 28.01 39.89
CA ARG A 297 4.50 27.51 38.51
C ARG A 297 5.18 26.15 38.42
N ASN A 298 6.21 25.90 39.24
CA ASN A 298 6.85 24.60 39.31
C ASN A 298 5.92 23.53 39.88
N GLN A 299 5.08 23.89 40.84
CA GLN A 299 4.05 23.00 41.38
C GLN A 299 3.02 22.63 40.30
N LEU A 300 2.49 23.64 39.59
CA LEU A 300 1.54 23.43 38.48
C LEU A 300 2.15 22.58 37.35
N ARG A 301 3.43 22.75 37.03
CA ARG A 301 4.14 21.90 36.07
C ARG A 301 4.20 20.43 36.51
N LYS A 302 4.49 20.19 37.81
CA LYS A 302 4.49 18.83 38.37
C LYS A 302 3.09 18.19 38.31
N GLU A 303 2.07 18.96 38.64
CA GLU A 303 0.67 18.53 38.59
C GLU A 303 0.23 18.22 37.17
N ALA A 304 0.54 19.08 36.20
CA ALA A 304 0.30 18.85 34.78
C ALA A 304 0.99 17.57 34.27
N LYS A 305 2.26 17.35 34.68
CA LYS A 305 3.00 16.14 34.30
C LYS A 305 2.41 14.87 34.91
N PHE A 306 1.94 14.93 36.16
CA PHE A 306 1.26 13.81 36.81
C PHE A 306 -0.06 13.49 36.12
N LEU A 307 -0.86 14.50 35.82
CA LEU A 307 -2.16 14.36 35.16
C LEU A 307 -2.01 13.81 33.73
N LEU A 308 -1.03 14.30 32.96
CA LEU A 308 -0.67 13.74 31.67
C LEU A 308 -0.31 12.25 31.75
N LYS A 309 0.48 11.86 32.75
CA LYS A 309 0.81 10.45 32.95
C LYS A 309 -0.43 9.62 33.24
N THR A 310 -1.33 10.10 34.13
CA THR A 310 -2.58 9.42 34.49
C THR A 310 -3.48 9.22 33.26
N ILE A 311 -3.63 10.25 32.42
CA ILE A 311 -4.37 10.18 31.17
C ILE A 311 -3.77 9.09 30.26
N ARG A 312 -2.46 9.10 30.04
CA ARG A 312 -1.77 8.13 29.18
C ARG A 312 -1.90 6.71 29.67
N ASP A 313 -1.77 6.50 30.99
CA ASP A 313 -1.91 5.17 31.58
C ASP A 313 -3.35 4.64 31.39
N ALA A 314 -4.35 5.50 31.57
CA ALA A 314 -5.76 5.15 31.36
C ALA A 314 -6.05 4.82 29.88
N GLU A 315 -5.58 5.64 28.93
CA GLU A 315 -5.73 5.38 27.49
C GLU A 315 -4.97 4.12 27.05
N THR A 316 -3.79 3.88 27.60
CA THR A 316 -3.04 2.65 27.33
C THR A 316 -3.79 1.41 27.80
N ASN A 317 -4.45 1.49 28.95
CA ASN A 317 -5.30 0.41 29.47
C ASN A 317 -6.54 0.18 28.57
N ILE A 318 -7.18 1.25 28.11
CA ILE A 318 -8.31 1.13 27.16
C ILE A 318 -7.81 0.51 25.85
N ARG A 319 -6.69 1.00 25.31
CA ARG A 319 -6.06 0.47 24.09
C ARG A 319 -5.78 -1.02 24.21
N THR A 320 -5.17 -1.46 25.30
CA THR A 320 -4.85 -2.88 25.53
C THR A 320 -6.12 -3.72 25.56
N ARG A 321 -7.15 -3.28 26.32
CA ARG A 321 -8.45 -3.97 26.37
C ARG A 321 -9.13 -4.05 25.00
N LEU A 322 -9.08 -2.98 24.20
CA LEU A 322 -9.64 -2.98 22.85
C LEU A 322 -8.90 -3.95 21.92
N LEU A 323 -7.57 -3.99 22.00
CA LEU A 323 -6.77 -4.92 21.21
C LEU A 323 -6.99 -6.39 21.62
N ASP A 324 -7.22 -6.66 22.91
CA ASP A 324 -7.46 -8.01 23.43
C ASP A 324 -8.92 -8.48 23.21
N ALA A 325 -9.86 -7.56 23.16
CA ALA A 325 -11.29 -7.87 23.00
C ALA A 325 -11.71 -8.06 21.53
N ASN A 326 -10.88 -7.62 20.58
CA ASN A 326 -11.22 -7.73 19.15
C ASN A 326 -10.65 -9.00 18.52
N GLU A 327 -11.39 -9.51 17.54
CA GLU A 327 -11.15 -10.78 16.89
C GLU A 327 -10.08 -10.68 15.81
N LEU A 328 -9.95 -9.48 15.24
CA LEU A 328 -9.00 -9.18 14.17
C LEU A 328 -8.34 -7.82 14.41
N ILE A 329 -7.02 -7.77 14.30
CA ILE A 329 -6.26 -6.54 14.20
C ILE A 329 -5.73 -6.40 12.78
N VAL A 330 -5.96 -5.26 12.14
CA VAL A 330 -5.49 -4.95 10.78
C VAL A 330 -4.56 -3.75 10.82
N SER A 331 -3.39 -3.87 10.22
CA SER A 331 -2.42 -2.78 10.20
C SER A 331 -1.52 -2.80 8.97
N THR A 332 -0.98 -1.64 8.60
CA THR A 332 0.25 -1.61 7.81
C THR A 332 1.45 -1.97 8.72
N PHE A 333 2.56 -2.39 8.11
CA PHE A 333 3.78 -2.70 8.89
C PHE A 333 4.21 -1.51 9.77
N ALA A 334 4.25 -0.30 9.20
CA ALA A 334 4.57 0.91 9.96
C ALA A 334 3.55 1.20 11.07
N GLY A 335 2.27 0.96 10.83
CA GLY A 335 1.21 1.14 11.82
C GLY A 335 1.30 0.18 13.00
N PHE A 336 1.82 -1.03 12.77
CA PHE A 336 2.00 -2.05 13.81
C PHE A 336 3.30 -1.88 14.61
N GLY A 337 4.25 -1.09 14.14
CA GLY A 337 5.59 -0.95 14.72
C GLY A 337 5.62 -0.74 16.24
N SER A 338 4.70 0.05 16.81
CA SER A 338 4.65 0.29 18.25
C SER A 338 4.23 -0.96 19.05
N GLU A 339 3.34 -1.79 18.53
CA GLU A 339 2.92 -3.05 19.18
C GLU A 339 3.99 -4.13 19.02
N PHE A 340 4.69 -4.13 17.87
CA PHE A 340 5.86 -4.98 17.65
C PHE A 340 6.98 -4.74 18.67
N LYS A 341 7.32 -3.46 18.93
CA LYS A 341 8.30 -3.05 19.95
C LYS A 341 7.93 -3.52 21.36
N LYS A 342 6.64 -3.62 21.67
CA LYS A 342 6.13 -4.15 22.94
C LYS A 342 6.16 -5.68 23.02
N GLY A 343 6.55 -6.37 21.92
CA GLY A 343 6.59 -7.83 21.87
C GLY A 343 5.22 -8.49 21.84
N ARG A 344 4.20 -7.82 21.25
CA ARG A 344 2.87 -8.42 21.14
C ARG A 344 2.88 -9.58 20.15
N GLU A 345 2.43 -10.75 20.60
CA GLU A 345 2.33 -11.98 19.81
C GLU A 345 0.88 -12.35 19.52
N PHE A 346 0.68 -13.09 18.41
CA PHE A 346 -0.62 -13.58 17.94
C PHE A 346 -0.56 -15.08 17.62
N ASP A 347 -1.70 -15.75 17.74
CA ASP A 347 -1.78 -17.16 17.33
C ASP A 347 -1.62 -17.29 15.80
N TYR A 348 -2.22 -16.37 15.03
CA TYR A 348 -2.08 -16.30 13.59
C TYR A 348 -1.71 -14.89 13.13
N VAL A 349 -0.75 -14.82 12.20
CA VAL A 349 -0.42 -13.60 11.47
C VAL A 349 -0.59 -13.87 9.97
N PHE A 350 -1.39 -13.06 9.32
CA PHE A 350 -1.55 -13.06 7.87
C PHE A 350 -0.87 -11.82 7.28
N VAL A 351 -0.13 -12.01 6.20
CA VAL A 351 0.41 -10.92 5.38
C VAL A 351 -0.32 -10.96 4.05
N ASP A 352 -1.18 -9.99 3.79
CA ASP A 352 -1.82 -9.84 2.48
C ASP A 352 -0.94 -8.99 1.56
N GLU A 353 -0.98 -9.26 0.25
CA GLU A 353 -0.10 -8.65 -0.76
C GLU A 353 1.39 -8.78 -0.39
N ALA A 354 1.79 -9.97 0.08
CA ALA A 354 3.15 -10.23 0.57
C ALA A 354 4.24 -10.01 -0.50
N THR A 355 3.92 -10.11 -1.77
CA THR A 355 4.83 -9.82 -2.89
C THR A 355 5.27 -8.36 -2.91
N GLN A 356 4.38 -7.44 -2.48
CA GLN A 356 4.66 -6.01 -2.40
C GLN A 356 5.31 -5.61 -1.06
N SER A 357 5.54 -6.57 -0.18
CA SER A 357 6.08 -6.31 1.16
C SER A 357 7.59 -6.39 1.15
N VAL A 358 8.25 -5.38 1.70
CA VAL A 358 9.70 -5.44 1.94
C VAL A 358 10.03 -6.53 2.96
N ASP A 359 11.19 -7.18 2.82
CA ASP A 359 11.62 -8.29 3.65
C ASP A 359 11.50 -8.03 5.17
N PRO A 360 11.94 -6.87 5.73
CA PRO A 360 11.74 -6.59 7.16
C PRO A 360 10.27 -6.63 7.60
N GLY A 361 9.32 -6.24 6.73
CA GLY A 361 7.89 -6.39 7.02
C GLY A 361 7.48 -7.85 7.20
N CYS A 362 7.97 -8.73 6.34
CA CYS A 362 7.75 -10.17 6.45
C CYS A 362 8.43 -10.77 7.70
N TYR A 363 9.64 -10.29 8.05
CA TYR A 363 10.31 -10.68 9.29
C TYR A 363 9.50 -10.25 10.52
N MET A 364 8.97 -9.01 10.52
CA MET A 364 8.07 -8.55 11.57
C MET A 364 6.88 -9.50 11.76
N ALA A 365 6.26 -9.94 10.68
CA ALA A 365 5.13 -10.88 10.73
C ALA A 365 5.54 -12.21 11.38
N LEU A 366 6.70 -12.78 10.99
CA LEU A 366 7.22 -14.02 11.57
C LEU A 366 7.53 -13.91 13.07
N PHE A 367 8.07 -12.75 13.49
CA PHE A 367 8.41 -12.48 14.88
C PHE A 367 7.21 -12.03 15.75
N SER A 368 6.03 -11.92 15.14
CA SER A 368 4.78 -11.57 15.83
C SER A 368 3.79 -12.72 15.88
N GLY A 369 4.04 -13.84 15.18
CA GLY A 369 3.08 -14.94 15.04
C GLY A 369 3.58 -16.32 15.43
N LYS A 370 2.73 -17.08 16.12
CA LYS A 370 2.97 -18.52 16.29
C LYS A 370 2.87 -19.22 14.95
N LYS A 371 1.84 -18.87 14.16
CA LYS A 371 1.66 -19.31 12.77
C LYS A 371 1.59 -18.09 11.86
N THR A 372 2.29 -18.12 10.72
CA THR A 372 2.36 -16.99 9.79
C THR A 372 2.08 -17.45 8.37
N PHE A 373 1.17 -16.77 7.68
CA PHE A 373 0.82 -17.06 6.30
C PHE A 373 1.00 -15.83 5.42
N PHE A 374 1.64 -16.03 4.27
CA PHE A 374 1.94 -14.99 3.29
C PHE A 374 1.06 -15.18 2.06
N PHE A 375 0.16 -14.24 1.80
CA PHE A 375 -0.74 -14.22 0.66
C PHE A 375 -0.18 -13.29 -0.42
N GLY A 376 -0.07 -13.77 -1.64
CA GLY A 376 0.43 -12.94 -2.74
C GLY A 376 0.47 -13.68 -4.06
N ASP A 377 1.05 -13.01 -5.05
CA ASP A 377 1.25 -13.54 -6.38
C ASP A 377 2.66 -13.18 -6.89
N PRO A 378 3.61 -14.13 -6.90
CA PRO A 378 4.98 -13.88 -7.33
C PRO A 378 5.11 -13.51 -8.82
N LYS A 379 4.04 -13.71 -9.61
CA LYS A 379 3.98 -13.34 -11.04
C LYS A 379 3.39 -11.95 -11.28
N GLN A 380 3.03 -11.22 -10.20
CA GLN A 380 2.65 -9.81 -10.24
C GLN A 380 3.78 -8.90 -9.72
N LEU A 381 3.57 -7.58 -9.80
CA LEU A 381 4.56 -6.60 -9.36
C LEU A 381 4.92 -6.80 -7.88
N GLY A 382 6.21 -6.78 -7.61
CA GLY A 382 6.79 -6.84 -6.28
C GLY A 382 6.92 -5.46 -5.63
N VAL A 383 7.89 -5.34 -4.73
CA VAL A 383 8.24 -4.06 -4.10
C VAL A 383 8.75 -3.09 -5.18
N ASN A 384 8.20 -1.88 -5.16
CA ASN A 384 8.68 -0.83 -6.06
C ASN A 384 9.79 -0.05 -5.34
N TYR A 385 11.04 -0.31 -5.72
CA TYR A 385 12.20 0.43 -5.25
C TYR A 385 12.52 1.59 -6.19
N SER A 386 13.06 2.67 -5.63
CA SER A 386 13.65 3.78 -6.40
C SER A 386 15.02 3.42 -7.00
N LEU A 387 15.61 2.33 -6.52
CA LEU A 387 16.81 1.70 -7.09
C LEU A 387 16.55 1.16 -8.48
N PRO A 388 17.60 1.12 -9.35
CA PRO A 388 17.52 0.43 -10.64
C PRO A 388 17.08 -1.03 -10.49
N GLU A 389 16.23 -1.53 -11.39
CA GLU A 389 15.67 -2.91 -11.31
C GLU A 389 16.74 -4.01 -11.17
N HIS A 390 17.94 -3.82 -11.77
CA HIS A 390 19.03 -4.78 -11.66
C HIS A 390 19.71 -4.83 -10.28
N GLU A 391 19.43 -3.87 -9.39
CA GLU A 391 19.89 -3.87 -8.00
C GLU A 391 18.83 -4.41 -7.02
N SER A 392 17.60 -4.64 -7.48
CA SER A 392 16.51 -5.15 -6.65
C SER A 392 16.60 -6.67 -6.42
N PHE A 393 16.12 -7.12 -5.27
CA PHE A 393 16.01 -8.55 -4.93
C PHE A 393 14.62 -9.08 -5.27
N ASP A 394 14.52 -10.41 -5.42
CA ASP A 394 13.24 -11.10 -5.41
C ASP A 394 12.53 -10.86 -4.09
N SER A 395 11.20 -10.74 -4.11
CA SER A 395 10.43 -10.54 -2.89
C SER A 395 10.58 -11.73 -1.94
N PHE A 396 10.35 -11.49 -0.65
CA PHE A 396 10.36 -12.55 0.37
C PHE A 396 9.47 -13.74 -0.03
N LEU A 397 8.27 -13.47 -0.57
CA LEU A 397 7.35 -14.52 -1.00
C LEU A 397 7.89 -15.35 -2.17
N GLU A 398 8.56 -14.72 -3.14
CA GLU A 398 9.19 -15.43 -4.27
C GLU A 398 10.26 -16.39 -3.76
N LYS A 399 11.17 -15.90 -2.92
CA LYS A 399 12.22 -16.72 -2.28
C LYS A 399 11.60 -17.86 -1.46
N ALA A 400 10.57 -17.58 -0.68
CA ALA A 400 9.89 -18.58 0.15
C ALA A 400 9.25 -19.72 -0.67
N ILE A 401 8.62 -19.39 -1.79
CA ILE A 401 7.99 -20.39 -2.68
C ILE A 401 9.08 -21.19 -3.43
N GLU A 402 10.17 -20.55 -3.86
CA GLU A 402 11.27 -21.25 -4.54
C GLU A 402 11.93 -22.31 -3.65
N HIS A 403 12.06 -22.04 -2.36
CA HIS A 403 12.66 -22.97 -1.38
C HIS A 403 11.67 -23.96 -0.77
N ASP A 404 10.38 -23.87 -1.13
CA ASP A 404 9.37 -24.83 -0.67
C ASP A 404 9.24 -26.00 -1.63
N SER A 405 9.23 -27.22 -1.09
CA SER A 405 8.98 -28.45 -1.86
C SER A 405 7.51 -28.66 -2.24
N GLY A 406 6.66 -27.63 -2.09
CA GLY A 406 5.21 -27.68 -2.34
C GLY A 406 4.39 -28.13 -1.13
N GLU A 407 5.02 -28.34 0.01
CA GLU A 407 4.35 -28.80 1.23
C GLU A 407 3.61 -27.68 1.98
N ARG A 408 4.11 -26.43 1.89
CA ARG A 408 3.59 -25.26 2.57
C ARG A 408 2.99 -24.22 1.62
N THR A 409 3.14 -24.43 0.32
CA THR A 409 2.56 -23.56 -0.71
C THR A 409 1.16 -24.04 -1.08
N ILE A 410 0.19 -23.17 -0.90
CA ILE A 410 -1.22 -23.39 -1.28
C ILE A 410 -1.44 -22.60 -2.57
N PHE A 411 -1.53 -23.29 -3.71
CA PHE A 411 -1.85 -22.66 -4.99
C PHE A 411 -3.37 -22.61 -5.17
N LEU A 412 -3.90 -21.43 -5.55
CA LEU A 412 -5.32 -21.21 -5.82
C LEU A 412 -5.58 -21.32 -7.32
N GLU A 413 -6.25 -22.37 -7.74
CA GLU A 413 -6.45 -22.70 -9.15
C GLU A 413 -7.67 -22.02 -9.78
N LYS A 414 -8.70 -21.67 -8.96
CA LYS A 414 -9.98 -21.15 -9.46
C LYS A 414 -10.02 -19.63 -9.37
N GLN A 415 -10.26 -18.95 -10.49
CA GLN A 415 -10.49 -17.52 -10.51
C GLN A 415 -11.98 -17.18 -10.73
N PHE A 416 -12.40 -16.02 -10.18
CA PHE A 416 -13.78 -15.53 -10.14
C PHE A 416 -13.92 -14.11 -10.70
N ARG A 417 -12.99 -13.69 -11.56
CA ARG A 417 -12.91 -12.30 -12.06
C ARG A 417 -13.15 -12.19 -13.56
N MET A 418 -12.30 -12.86 -14.34
CA MET A 418 -12.09 -12.58 -15.75
C MET A 418 -12.83 -13.57 -16.65
N LYS A 419 -13.25 -13.10 -17.84
CA LYS A 419 -13.62 -13.99 -18.93
C LYS A 419 -12.45 -14.93 -19.28
N PRO A 420 -12.73 -16.19 -19.72
CA PRO A 420 -11.70 -17.16 -20.06
C PRO A 420 -10.70 -16.66 -21.10
N GLU A 421 -11.16 -15.86 -22.08
CA GLU A 421 -10.32 -15.30 -23.14
C GLU A 421 -9.27 -14.33 -22.57
N ILE A 422 -9.65 -13.49 -21.59
CA ILE A 422 -8.71 -12.57 -20.92
C ILE A 422 -7.71 -13.33 -20.07
N LEU A 423 -8.15 -14.40 -19.38
CA LEU A 423 -7.29 -15.24 -18.57
C LEU A 423 -6.27 -16.02 -19.42
N GLY A 424 -6.61 -16.43 -20.64
CA GLY A 424 -5.88 -17.44 -21.38
C GLY A 424 -4.41 -17.11 -21.61
N PHE A 425 -4.08 -15.90 -22.10
CA PHE A 425 -2.69 -15.50 -22.28
C PHE A 425 -1.92 -15.42 -20.94
N PRO A 426 -2.38 -14.73 -19.89
CA PRO A 426 -1.73 -14.78 -18.58
C PRO A 426 -1.55 -16.20 -18.04
N ASN A 427 -2.53 -17.08 -18.23
CA ASN A 427 -2.48 -18.43 -17.73
C ASN A 427 -1.38 -19.26 -18.37
N GLN A 428 -1.27 -19.21 -19.71
CA GLN A 428 -0.22 -19.93 -20.43
C GLN A 428 1.18 -19.33 -20.21
N SER A 429 1.29 -18.02 -20.07
CA SER A 429 2.58 -17.33 -20.01
C SER A 429 3.17 -17.26 -18.59
N TYR A 430 2.33 -17.22 -17.56
CA TYR A 430 2.77 -16.97 -16.18
C TYR A 430 2.36 -18.05 -15.19
N TYR A 431 1.30 -18.85 -15.45
CA TYR A 431 0.72 -19.78 -14.48
C TYR A 431 0.69 -21.22 -14.96
N ASP A 432 1.47 -21.60 -15.99
CA ASP A 432 1.62 -22.97 -16.50
C ASP A 432 0.27 -23.67 -16.81
N ASN A 433 -0.74 -22.91 -17.23
CA ASN A 433 -2.11 -23.35 -17.49
C ASN A 433 -2.81 -23.99 -16.27
N GLN A 434 -2.43 -23.60 -15.05
CA GLN A 434 -3.00 -24.16 -13.82
C GLN A 434 -4.22 -23.38 -13.29
N VAL A 435 -4.56 -22.24 -13.88
CA VAL A 435 -5.67 -21.37 -13.44
C VAL A 435 -6.87 -21.57 -14.38
N PHE A 436 -8.05 -21.69 -13.81
CA PHE A 436 -9.28 -21.80 -14.61
C PHE A 436 -10.41 -20.95 -14.03
N THR A 437 -11.24 -20.44 -14.93
CA THR A 437 -12.43 -19.66 -14.56
C THR A 437 -13.47 -20.55 -13.90
N HIS A 438 -14.01 -20.11 -12.75
CA HIS A 438 -15.06 -20.86 -12.07
C HIS A 438 -16.29 -20.99 -12.96
N PRO A 439 -16.87 -22.20 -13.15
CA PRO A 439 -17.95 -22.43 -14.10
C PRO A 439 -19.24 -21.65 -13.78
N ASP A 440 -19.49 -21.32 -12.52
CA ASP A 440 -20.66 -20.55 -12.10
C ASP A 440 -20.52 -19.04 -12.28
N LEU A 441 -19.34 -18.57 -12.74
CA LEU A 441 -19.12 -17.16 -12.98
C LEU A 441 -19.92 -16.71 -14.21
N GLN A 442 -20.91 -15.85 -13.96
CA GLN A 442 -21.73 -15.28 -15.02
C GLN A 442 -21.11 -13.95 -15.48
N PHE A 443 -20.93 -13.82 -16.77
CA PHE A 443 -20.46 -12.60 -17.39
C PHE A 443 -21.66 -11.82 -17.97
N GLN A 444 -21.79 -10.57 -17.56
CA GLN A 444 -22.77 -9.68 -18.18
C GLN A 444 -22.27 -9.31 -19.58
N ASN A 445 -23.14 -9.46 -20.58
CA ASN A 445 -22.86 -8.88 -21.89
C ASN A 445 -23.05 -7.36 -21.79
N ILE A 446 -22.03 -6.64 -22.17
CA ILE A 446 -22.12 -5.20 -22.30
C ILE A 446 -22.53 -4.93 -23.75
N ASP A 447 -23.83 -4.82 -24.02
CA ASP A 447 -24.40 -4.63 -25.37
C ASP A 447 -23.72 -3.46 -26.11
N MET A 448 -23.28 -2.46 -25.38
CA MET A 448 -22.60 -1.28 -25.90
C MET A 448 -21.27 -1.60 -26.60
N MET A 449 -20.57 -2.70 -26.21
CA MET A 449 -19.36 -3.12 -26.93
C MET A 449 -19.69 -3.50 -28.38
N LYS A 450 -20.81 -4.16 -28.57
CA LYS A 450 -21.30 -4.51 -29.92
C LYS A 450 -21.74 -3.29 -30.74
N GLU A 451 -22.30 -2.28 -30.08
CA GLU A 451 -22.69 -1.03 -30.72
C GLU A 451 -21.47 -0.19 -31.16
N ILE A 452 -20.44 -0.09 -30.29
CA ILE A 452 -19.25 0.74 -30.56
C ILE A 452 -18.26 0.03 -31.49
N PHE A 453 -18.02 -1.27 -31.26
CA PHE A 453 -16.99 -2.03 -31.97
C PHE A 453 -17.57 -2.99 -33.04
N GLY A 454 -18.89 -3.14 -33.13
CA GLY A 454 -19.51 -4.17 -33.98
C GLY A 454 -19.24 -5.61 -33.54
N SER A 455 -18.68 -5.79 -32.36
CA SER A 455 -18.22 -7.06 -31.77
C SER A 455 -18.40 -7.08 -30.27
N ASP A 456 -18.56 -8.27 -29.72
CA ASP A 456 -18.60 -8.55 -28.29
C ASP A 456 -17.33 -9.27 -27.78
N SER A 457 -16.25 -9.19 -28.56
CA SER A 457 -14.96 -9.79 -28.19
C SER A 457 -14.49 -9.34 -26.81
N ALA A 458 -13.99 -10.29 -26.01
CA ALA A 458 -13.48 -10.01 -24.68
C ALA A 458 -12.14 -9.27 -24.72
N ILE A 459 -11.36 -9.43 -25.80
CA ILE A 459 -10.08 -8.77 -26.00
C ILE A 459 -10.05 -8.12 -27.37
N LEU A 460 -9.70 -6.84 -27.38
CA LEU A 460 -9.53 -6.06 -28.59
C LEU A 460 -8.15 -5.38 -28.55
N TRP A 461 -7.36 -5.53 -29.63
CA TRP A 461 -6.18 -4.70 -29.85
C TRP A 461 -6.47 -3.71 -30.97
N ILE A 462 -6.41 -2.42 -30.65
CA ILE A 462 -6.47 -1.36 -31.66
C ILE A 462 -5.04 -1.00 -31.99
N ASP A 463 -4.63 -1.40 -33.18
CA ASP A 463 -3.24 -1.25 -33.65
C ASP A 463 -3.03 0.16 -34.19
N THR A 464 -2.08 0.87 -33.63
CA THR A 464 -1.68 2.21 -34.06
C THR A 464 -0.51 2.20 -35.03
N ALA A 465 -0.02 1.03 -35.46
CA ALA A 465 1.03 0.91 -36.45
C ALA A 465 0.65 1.60 -37.77
N GLY A 466 1.60 2.36 -38.33
CA GLY A 466 1.37 3.14 -39.55
C GLY A 466 0.68 4.48 -39.32
N SER A 467 0.29 4.84 -38.09
CA SER A 467 -0.02 6.24 -37.75
C SER A 467 1.29 7.04 -37.75
N ASP A 468 1.29 8.22 -38.37
CA ASP A 468 2.51 9.05 -38.49
C ASP A 468 2.97 9.70 -37.15
N THR A 469 2.37 9.33 -36.02
CA THR A 469 2.64 9.93 -34.72
C THR A 469 3.46 8.99 -33.83
N LEU A 470 4.67 9.43 -33.52
CA LEU A 470 5.56 8.78 -32.57
C LEU A 470 5.24 9.23 -31.12
N GLU A 471 5.79 8.48 -30.17
CA GLU A 471 5.77 8.90 -28.77
C GLU A 471 6.56 10.19 -28.55
N GLU A 472 6.12 10.99 -27.61
CA GLU A 472 6.78 12.22 -27.17
C GLU A 472 7.14 12.13 -25.68
N THR A 473 8.07 12.98 -25.23
CA THR A 473 8.39 13.11 -23.80
C THR A 473 7.80 14.41 -23.26
N GLU A 474 7.13 14.36 -22.12
CA GLU A 474 6.53 15.51 -21.47
C GLU A 474 6.98 15.64 -20.00
N GLY A 475 7.07 16.89 -19.52
CA GLY A 475 7.32 17.25 -18.14
C GLY A 475 8.80 17.20 -17.72
N GLU A 476 9.05 17.61 -16.48
CA GLU A 476 10.41 17.64 -15.91
C GLU A 476 11.00 16.24 -15.72
N GLU A 477 10.14 15.22 -15.60
CA GLU A 477 10.53 13.81 -15.42
C GLU A 477 10.66 13.06 -16.76
N LEU A 478 10.51 13.75 -17.91
CA LEU A 478 10.61 13.18 -19.26
C LEU A 478 9.78 11.90 -19.44
N SER A 479 8.53 11.91 -18.98
CA SER A 479 7.63 10.78 -19.12
C SER A 479 7.03 10.71 -20.52
N PHE A 480 6.89 9.50 -21.07
CA PHE A 480 6.35 9.30 -22.41
C PHE A 480 4.85 9.55 -22.50
N ILE A 481 4.42 10.15 -23.62
CA ILE A 481 3.03 10.35 -24.03
C ILE A 481 2.85 9.96 -25.50
N ASN A 482 1.62 9.60 -25.87
CA ASN A 482 1.21 9.36 -27.25
C ASN A 482 -0.13 10.02 -27.51
N GLU A 483 -0.10 11.15 -28.20
CA GLU A 483 -1.31 11.96 -28.45
C GLU A 483 -2.32 11.24 -29.35
N THR A 484 -1.88 10.34 -30.23
CA THR A 484 -2.78 9.52 -31.06
C THR A 484 -3.60 8.56 -30.20
N GLU A 485 -2.95 7.86 -29.26
CA GLU A 485 -3.66 6.98 -28.32
C GLU A 485 -4.63 7.77 -27.43
N ILE A 486 -4.24 8.97 -26.97
CA ILE A 486 -5.12 9.87 -26.19
C ILE A 486 -6.36 10.25 -26.99
N THR A 487 -6.19 10.69 -28.24
CA THR A 487 -7.30 11.10 -29.11
C THR A 487 -8.25 9.93 -29.41
N LEU A 488 -7.68 8.74 -29.63
CA LEU A 488 -8.47 7.53 -29.80
C LEU A 488 -9.28 7.21 -28.56
N ILE A 489 -8.66 7.26 -27.38
CA ILE A 489 -9.37 7.03 -26.10
C ILE A 489 -10.51 8.04 -25.91
N GLU A 490 -10.28 9.33 -26.20
CA GLU A 490 -11.33 10.35 -26.18
C GLU A 490 -12.50 9.96 -27.08
N THR A 491 -12.20 9.58 -28.32
CA THR A 491 -13.19 9.15 -29.31
C THR A 491 -14.02 7.96 -28.82
N LEU A 492 -13.35 6.94 -28.27
CA LEU A 492 -14.04 5.75 -27.73
C LEU A 492 -14.94 6.08 -26.54
N MET A 493 -14.47 6.93 -25.63
CA MET A 493 -15.25 7.38 -24.47
C MET A 493 -16.44 8.27 -24.87
N GLU A 494 -16.32 9.06 -25.96
CA GLU A 494 -17.39 9.88 -26.51
C GLU A 494 -18.41 9.06 -27.30
N LYS A 495 -17.99 7.97 -27.94
CA LYS A 495 -18.88 7.00 -28.58
C LYS A 495 -19.76 6.23 -27.59
N GLY A 496 -19.56 6.39 -26.29
CA GLY A 496 -20.48 5.94 -25.25
C GLY A 496 -20.01 4.79 -24.37
N LEU A 497 -18.70 4.52 -24.29
CA LEU A 497 -18.21 3.56 -23.29
C LEU A 497 -18.65 3.97 -21.88
N PRO A 498 -19.18 3.04 -21.05
CA PRO A 498 -19.74 3.36 -19.74
C PRO A 498 -18.64 3.83 -18.78
N LYS A 499 -18.68 5.11 -18.44
CA LYS A 499 -17.63 5.79 -17.66
C LYS A 499 -17.41 5.21 -16.27
N GLU A 500 -18.47 4.71 -15.66
CA GLU A 500 -18.46 4.16 -14.30
C GLU A 500 -17.82 2.76 -14.23
N SER A 501 -17.92 2.00 -15.33
CA SER A 501 -17.38 0.64 -15.45
C SER A 501 -16.06 0.58 -16.22
N THR A 502 -15.62 1.70 -16.82
CA THR A 502 -14.40 1.75 -17.63
C THR A 502 -13.25 2.42 -16.86
N THR A 503 -12.11 1.75 -16.83
CA THR A 503 -10.86 2.31 -16.30
C THR A 503 -9.82 2.37 -17.41
N ILE A 504 -9.13 3.51 -17.51
CA ILE A 504 -8.00 3.69 -18.42
C ILE A 504 -6.73 3.51 -17.62
N ILE A 505 -5.84 2.63 -18.07
CA ILE A 505 -4.53 2.42 -17.42
C ILE A 505 -3.40 2.59 -18.44
N SER A 506 -2.26 3.08 -17.96
CA SER A 506 -1.05 3.22 -18.76
C SER A 506 0.19 2.97 -17.90
N PRO A 507 1.31 2.48 -18.47
CA PRO A 507 2.57 2.36 -17.75
C PRO A 507 3.24 3.71 -17.47
N TYR A 508 2.87 4.78 -18.19
CA TYR A 508 3.55 6.07 -18.15
C TYR A 508 2.71 7.14 -17.48
N ARG A 509 3.33 7.81 -16.51
CA ARG A 509 2.67 8.87 -15.72
C ARG A 509 2.27 10.07 -16.59
N GLY A 510 3.12 10.48 -17.55
CA GLY A 510 2.79 11.57 -18.48
C GLY A 510 1.49 11.31 -19.23
N GLN A 511 1.32 10.10 -19.78
CA GLN A 511 0.10 9.67 -20.45
C GLN A 511 -1.12 9.78 -19.53
N VAL A 512 -1.00 9.29 -18.30
CA VAL A 512 -2.09 9.36 -17.30
C VAL A 512 -2.45 10.82 -16.97
N GLU A 513 -1.45 11.67 -16.72
CA GLU A 513 -1.66 13.09 -16.39
C GLU A 513 -2.33 13.84 -17.55
N ARG A 514 -1.91 13.56 -18.78
CA ARG A 514 -2.52 14.14 -20.00
C ARG A 514 -3.97 13.68 -20.18
N LEU A 515 -4.24 12.39 -20.01
CA LEU A 515 -5.59 11.83 -20.04
C LEU A 515 -6.50 12.44 -18.96
N ILE A 516 -5.99 12.63 -17.73
CA ILE A 516 -6.74 13.28 -16.65
C ILE A 516 -7.08 14.73 -17.00
N GLN A 517 -6.14 15.48 -17.57
CA GLN A 517 -6.36 16.86 -18.02
C GLN A 517 -7.45 16.93 -19.10
N ARG A 518 -7.36 16.07 -20.14
CA ARG A 518 -8.35 15.96 -21.22
C ARG A 518 -9.72 15.52 -20.70
N ALA A 519 -9.74 14.55 -19.82
CA ALA A 519 -10.97 14.03 -19.20
C ALA A 519 -11.71 15.07 -18.36
N ASN A 520 -11.02 16.04 -17.77
CA ASN A 520 -11.57 17.01 -16.83
C ASN A 520 -12.48 16.35 -15.76
N GLY A 521 -12.01 15.23 -15.18
CA GLY A 521 -12.71 14.44 -14.17
C GLY A 521 -13.82 13.51 -14.69
N ARG A 522 -14.02 13.41 -16.02
CA ARG A 522 -15.08 12.57 -16.62
C ARG A 522 -14.74 11.07 -16.64
N TRP A 523 -13.44 10.71 -16.61
CA TRP A 523 -12.97 9.31 -16.73
C TRP A 523 -12.00 8.98 -15.61
N TYR A 524 -12.00 7.72 -15.21
CA TYR A 524 -11.06 7.24 -14.21
C TYR A 524 -9.79 6.69 -14.89
N THR A 525 -8.67 7.35 -14.65
CA THR A 525 -7.37 7.03 -15.27
C THR A 525 -6.29 6.85 -14.19
N GLN A 526 -5.48 5.82 -14.33
CA GLN A 526 -4.41 5.48 -13.36
C GLN A 526 -3.19 4.87 -14.07
N THR A 527 -2.02 4.89 -13.38
CA THR A 527 -0.90 4.05 -13.81
C THR A 527 -1.18 2.58 -13.49
N ILE A 528 -0.54 1.65 -14.22
CA ILE A 528 -0.67 0.19 -13.95
C ILE A 528 -0.32 -0.12 -12.49
N ASP A 529 0.78 0.44 -11.99
CA ASP A 529 1.26 0.20 -10.62
C ASP A 529 0.26 0.73 -9.56
N SER A 530 -0.34 1.91 -9.80
CA SER A 530 -1.35 2.49 -8.90
C SER A 530 -2.70 1.76 -8.94
N PHE A 531 -2.98 1.04 -10.01
CA PHE A 531 -4.21 0.26 -10.18
C PHE A 531 -4.07 -1.20 -9.71
N GLN A 532 -2.89 -1.59 -9.22
CA GLN A 532 -2.67 -2.92 -8.67
C GLN A 532 -3.62 -3.21 -7.49
N GLY A 533 -4.14 -4.44 -7.40
CA GLY A 533 -5.15 -4.84 -6.42
C GLY A 533 -6.59 -4.45 -6.77
N ARG A 534 -6.80 -3.62 -7.79
CA ARG A 534 -8.13 -3.20 -8.25
C ARG A 534 -8.54 -3.94 -9.53
N GLU A 535 -9.79 -3.75 -9.93
CA GLU A 535 -10.38 -4.37 -11.12
C GLU A 535 -11.48 -3.48 -11.70
N SER A 536 -11.77 -3.63 -12.98
CA SER A 536 -12.82 -2.90 -13.69
C SER A 536 -13.53 -3.83 -14.68
N GLU A 537 -14.77 -3.53 -15.02
CA GLU A 537 -15.52 -4.30 -16.03
C GLU A 537 -14.88 -4.17 -17.41
N ILE A 538 -14.52 -2.94 -17.77
CA ILE A 538 -13.78 -2.62 -18.99
C ILE A 538 -12.47 -1.96 -18.61
N VAL A 539 -11.37 -2.41 -19.21
CA VAL A 539 -10.07 -1.77 -19.09
C VAL A 539 -9.57 -1.37 -20.46
N ILE A 540 -9.20 -0.10 -20.60
CA ILE A 540 -8.43 0.40 -21.73
C ILE A 540 -6.98 0.50 -21.30
N LEU A 541 -6.10 -0.25 -21.95
CA LEU A 541 -4.67 -0.23 -21.72
C LEU A 541 -3.97 0.55 -22.84
N SER A 542 -3.49 1.75 -22.52
CA SER A 542 -2.70 2.60 -23.41
C SER A 542 -1.23 2.26 -23.26
N LEU A 543 -0.60 1.70 -24.30
CA LEU A 543 0.77 1.18 -24.26
C LEU A 543 1.83 2.25 -24.54
N VAL A 544 1.45 3.31 -25.25
CA VAL A 544 2.21 4.55 -25.48
C VAL A 544 3.39 4.41 -26.45
N ARG A 545 4.17 3.35 -26.31
CA ARG A 545 5.45 3.20 -27.03
C ARG A 545 5.24 3.03 -28.53
N SER A 546 5.82 3.98 -29.29
CA SER A 546 5.85 3.99 -30.74
C SER A 546 7.10 4.72 -31.20
N ASN A 547 8.13 3.97 -31.59
CA ASN A 547 9.42 4.50 -31.97
C ASN A 547 10.16 3.57 -32.95
N PRO A 548 11.07 4.10 -33.81
CA PRO A 548 11.80 3.31 -34.81
C PRO A 548 12.83 2.36 -34.23
N ASP A 549 13.25 2.56 -32.98
CA ASP A 549 14.30 1.77 -32.33
C ASP A 549 13.75 0.50 -31.67
N GLY A 550 12.42 0.34 -31.61
CA GLY A 550 11.73 -0.78 -30.97
C GLY A 550 11.92 -0.81 -29.44
N GLU A 551 12.16 0.34 -28.84
CA GLU A 551 12.30 0.43 -27.38
C GLU A 551 10.95 0.46 -26.68
N ILE A 552 10.74 -0.46 -25.72
CA ILE A 552 9.47 -0.55 -24.98
C ILE A 552 9.55 -0.14 -23.51
N GLY A 553 10.75 0.20 -23.01
CA GLY A 553 10.96 0.77 -21.67
C GLY A 553 10.33 -0.07 -20.54
N PHE A 554 9.48 0.53 -19.73
CA PHE A 554 8.83 -0.12 -18.58
C PHE A 554 7.96 -1.35 -18.93
N LEU A 555 7.55 -1.48 -20.19
CA LEU A 555 6.80 -2.63 -20.69
C LEU A 555 7.66 -3.90 -20.82
N MET A 556 8.99 -3.80 -20.69
CA MET A 556 9.89 -4.97 -20.65
C MET A 556 9.66 -5.85 -19.41
N ASN A 557 9.01 -5.32 -18.37
CA ASN A 557 8.74 -6.09 -17.15
C ASN A 557 7.48 -6.96 -17.32
N PRO A 558 7.63 -8.30 -17.41
CA PRO A 558 6.51 -9.21 -17.65
C PRO A 558 5.46 -9.19 -16.53
N LYS A 559 5.90 -8.93 -15.29
CA LYS A 559 4.97 -8.81 -14.16
C LYS A 559 4.03 -7.61 -14.31
N ARG A 560 4.51 -6.51 -14.91
CA ARG A 560 3.70 -5.31 -15.18
C ARG A 560 2.66 -5.60 -16.26
N LEU A 561 3.05 -6.29 -17.33
CA LEU A 561 2.11 -6.72 -18.36
C LEU A 561 1.05 -7.67 -17.78
N ASN A 562 1.45 -8.69 -17.00
CA ASN A 562 0.52 -9.59 -16.33
C ASN A 562 -0.48 -8.82 -15.44
N VAL A 563 -0.01 -7.85 -14.66
CA VAL A 563 -0.90 -6.99 -13.86
C VAL A 563 -1.88 -6.25 -14.75
N ALA A 564 -1.42 -5.61 -15.81
CA ALA A 564 -2.27 -4.82 -16.71
C ALA A 564 -3.38 -5.64 -17.36
N LEU A 565 -3.03 -6.80 -17.94
CA LEU A 565 -3.95 -7.69 -18.63
C LEU A 565 -5.03 -8.25 -17.69
N THR A 566 -4.67 -8.50 -16.42
CA THR A 566 -5.55 -9.14 -15.45
C THR A 566 -6.42 -8.17 -14.62
N ARG A 567 -6.50 -6.90 -15.03
CA ARG A 567 -7.38 -5.89 -14.38
C ARG A 567 -8.80 -5.93 -14.91
N ALA A 568 -9.00 -6.35 -16.14
CA ALA A 568 -10.31 -6.41 -16.79
C ALA A 568 -11.13 -7.63 -16.33
N LYS A 569 -12.44 -7.42 -16.15
CA LYS A 569 -13.40 -8.51 -15.91
C LYS A 569 -14.00 -9.02 -17.20
N PHE A 570 -14.54 -8.11 -18.01
CA PHE A 570 -15.38 -8.46 -19.16
C PHE A 570 -14.74 -8.09 -20.49
N HIS A 571 -14.10 -6.93 -20.56
CA HIS A 571 -13.46 -6.45 -21.80
C HIS A 571 -12.12 -5.78 -21.53
N LEU A 572 -11.13 -6.18 -22.32
CA LEU A 572 -9.79 -5.62 -22.33
C LEU A 572 -9.52 -5.01 -23.71
N ILE A 573 -9.33 -3.71 -23.76
CA ILE A 573 -8.99 -2.96 -24.98
C ILE A 573 -7.54 -2.52 -24.86
N LEU A 574 -6.67 -3.08 -25.70
CA LEU A 574 -5.28 -2.65 -25.83
C LEU A 574 -5.17 -1.64 -26.96
N ILE A 575 -4.44 -0.55 -26.73
CA ILE A 575 -4.12 0.43 -27.76
C ILE A 575 -2.60 0.54 -27.81
N GLY A 576 -2.01 0.33 -28.97
CA GLY A 576 -0.55 0.40 -29.12
C GLY A 576 -0.04 -0.01 -30.49
N ASP A 577 1.16 0.44 -30.79
CA ASP A 577 1.89 0.23 -32.04
C ASP A 577 2.52 -1.17 -32.11
N SER A 578 1.92 -2.06 -32.90
CA SER A 578 2.44 -3.42 -33.07
C SER A 578 3.83 -3.43 -33.73
N ALA A 579 4.16 -2.46 -34.57
CA ALA A 579 5.47 -2.39 -35.23
C ALA A 579 6.62 -2.17 -34.21
N THR A 580 6.37 -1.39 -33.17
CA THR A 580 7.31 -1.18 -32.05
C THR A 580 7.26 -2.36 -31.06
N LEU A 581 6.05 -2.73 -30.62
CA LEU A 581 5.88 -3.66 -29.48
C LEU A 581 6.21 -5.11 -29.83
N CYS A 582 5.79 -5.59 -31.03
CA CYS A 582 5.98 -6.98 -31.44
C CYS A 582 7.43 -7.32 -31.84
N GLY A 583 8.36 -6.37 -31.79
CA GLY A 583 9.79 -6.65 -31.78
C GLY A 583 10.23 -7.45 -30.53
N HIS A 584 9.45 -7.42 -29.45
CA HIS A 584 9.67 -8.19 -28.23
C HIS A 584 8.79 -9.43 -28.20
N LYS A 585 9.40 -10.56 -27.87
CA LYS A 585 8.75 -11.88 -27.91
C LYS A 585 7.43 -11.91 -27.14
N GLU A 586 7.38 -11.33 -25.94
CA GLU A 586 6.20 -11.38 -25.10
C GLU A 586 5.00 -10.66 -25.71
N PHE A 587 5.23 -9.51 -26.36
CA PHE A 587 4.19 -8.78 -27.09
C PHE A 587 3.83 -9.48 -28.40
N GLN A 588 4.79 -10.10 -29.08
CA GLN A 588 4.49 -10.91 -30.25
C GLN A 588 3.61 -12.12 -29.89
N ASP A 589 3.92 -12.81 -28.79
CA ASP A 589 3.13 -13.93 -28.31
C ASP A 589 1.71 -13.47 -27.89
N LEU A 590 1.57 -12.30 -27.25
CA LEU A 590 0.29 -11.70 -26.91
C LEU A 590 -0.52 -11.31 -28.16
N TYR A 591 0.12 -10.71 -29.15
CA TYR A 591 -0.51 -10.34 -30.40
C TYR A 591 -1.07 -11.57 -31.14
N ASN A 592 -0.26 -12.63 -31.28
CA ASN A 592 -0.69 -13.89 -31.88
C ASN A 592 -1.83 -14.57 -31.08
N TYR A 593 -1.81 -14.45 -29.75
CA TYR A 593 -2.89 -14.92 -28.91
C TYR A 593 -4.19 -14.16 -29.20
N ILE A 594 -4.14 -12.83 -29.29
CA ILE A 594 -5.30 -11.98 -29.57
C ILE A 594 -5.84 -12.22 -30.97
N GLU A 595 -4.97 -12.42 -31.98
CA GLU A 595 -5.39 -12.78 -33.34
C GLU A 595 -6.25 -14.05 -33.38
N THR A 596 -6.01 -14.97 -32.43
CA THR A 596 -6.72 -16.27 -32.37
C THR A 596 -7.96 -16.23 -31.46
N HIS A 597 -7.92 -15.47 -30.37
CA HIS A 597 -8.92 -15.52 -29.29
C HIS A 597 -9.66 -14.18 -29.05
N GLY A 598 -9.30 -13.16 -29.76
CA GLY A 598 -9.84 -11.82 -29.67
C GLY A 598 -9.99 -11.19 -31.05
N GLU A 599 -9.80 -9.90 -31.12
CA GLU A 599 -9.82 -9.14 -32.38
C GLU A 599 -8.67 -8.13 -32.43
N ILE A 600 -8.11 -7.97 -33.63
CA ILE A 600 -7.15 -6.93 -33.94
C ILE A 600 -7.79 -6.02 -34.98
N ARG A 601 -7.78 -4.71 -34.69
CA ARG A 601 -8.35 -3.69 -35.54
C ARG A 601 -7.38 -2.56 -35.79
N SER A 602 -7.45 -1.95 -36.95
CA SER A 602 -6.66 -0.76 -37.25
C SER A 602 -7.26 0.48 -36.58
N ILE A 603 -6.43 1.39 -36.12
CA ILE A 603 -6.83 2.69 -35.60
C ILE A 603 -7.70 3.47 -36.60
N TYR A 604 -7.46 3.31 -37.92
CA TYR A 604 -8.20 3.99 -38.98
C TYR A 604 -9.68 3.63 -39.04
N GLU A 605 -10.11 2.56 -38.40
CA GLU A 605 -11.54 2.22 -38.28
C GLU A 605 -12.29 3.10 -37.27
N PHE A 606 -11.59 3.84 -36.43
CA PHE A 606 -12.13 4.60 -35.31
C PHE A 606 -11.91 6.11 -35.42
N MET A 607 -11.00 6.55 -36.26
CA MET A 607 -10.55 7.94 -36.42
C MET A 607 -11.05 8.59 -37.72
N GLU A 608 -12.31 8.33 -38.14
CA GLU A 608 -12.94 9.07 -39.23
C GLU A 608 -13.44 10.46 -38.81
#